data_8bd0951fa745ff9c800e10b4776fba19
#
_entry.id   8bd0951fa745ff9c800e10b4776fba19
#
_cell.length_a   1.000
_cell.length_b   1.000
_cell.length_c   1.000
_cell.angle_alpha   90.00
_cell.angle_beta   90.00
_cell.angle_gamma   90.00
#
_symmetry.space_group_name_H-M   'P 1'
#
loop_
_entity.id
_entity.type
_entity.pdbx_description
1 polymer ?
#
loop_
_entity_poly.entity_id
_entity_poly.type
_entity_poly.pdbx_seq_one_letter_code
_entity_poly.pdbx_strand_id
1 'polypeptide(L)'
;MIKWLPYMIDITSLFIWLKSHSYQTAKASRWQLITILSAVAYMMIVSYLTLAPTSYAFVGNQQVAPMIIGSAPVNLIPFWSTTADFYQNVLMMMPMGIYIRLLLPYLKFEKVILTGVIISTGIEMLQFILDEWVGLSRWVDINDVLTNAFGFAFGWLIIVGLAHTPVKRIILPFVISLFSR
;
A
#
# COMPACT_ATOMS: atom_id res chain seq x y z
N MET A 1 14.16 -16.52 -11.49
CA MET A 1 12.94 -17.07 -10.84
C MET A 1 12.87 -16.73 -9.34
N ILE A 2 13.96 -16.81 -8.57
CA ILE A 2 13.97 -16.53 -7.11
C ILE A 2 13.44 -15.11 -6.79
N LYS A 3 13.75 -14.11 -7.58
CA LYS A 3 13.30 -12.71 -7.39
C LYS A 3 11.77 -12.51 -7.43
N TRP A 4 11.03 -13.44 -8.02
CA TRP A 4 9.56 -13.40 -8.08
C TRP A 4 8.90 -14.09 -6.89
N LEU A 5 9.68 -14.83 -6.10
CA LEU A 5 9.17 -15.61 -4.99
C LEU A 5 8.44 -14.77 -3.93
N PRO A 6 8.93 -13.57 -3.52
CA PRO A 6 8.23 -12.75 -2.55
C PRO A 6 6.83 -12.33 -3.02
N TYR A 7 6.71 -11.88 -4.27
CA TYR A 7 5.42 -11.55 -4.88
C TYR A 7 4.48 -12.75 -4.93
N MET A 8 4.96 -13.93 -5.32
CA MET A 8 4.15 -15.14 -5.39
C MET A 8 3.66 -15.60 -4.01
N ILE A 9 4.50 -15.47 -2.97
CA ILE A 9 4.12 -15.78 -1.59
C ILE A 9 3.01 -14.85 -1.13
N ASP A 10 3.14 -13.54 -1.39
CA ASP A 10 2.14 -12.55 -0.98
C ASP A 10 0.80 -12.79 -1.67
N ILE A 11 0.79 -12.98 -2.99
CA ILE A 11 -0.44 -13.31 -3.75
C ILE A 11 -1.10 -14.59 -3.22
N THR A 12 -0.30 -15.62 -2.94
CA THR A 12 -0.82 -16.87 -2.37
C THR A 12 -1.45 -16.63 -0.99
N SER A 13 -0.82 -15.82 -0.16
CA SER A 13 -1.32 -15.43 1.17
C SER A 13 -2.65 -14.68 1.08
N LEU A 14 -2.79 -13.76 0.12
CA LEU A 14 -4.05 -13.04 -0.14
C LEU A 14 -5.17 -14.00 -0.56
N PHE A 15 -4.89 -14.99 -1.41
CA PHE A 15 -5.88 -16.01 -1.80
C PHE A 15 -6.29 -16.90 -0.62
N ILE A 16 -5.34 -17.34 0.19
CA ILE A 16 -5.60 -18.13 1.41
C ILE A 16 -6.47 -17.31 2.37
N TRP A 17 -6.13 -16.03 2.58
CA TRP A 17 -6.90 -15.13 3.43
C TRP A 17 -8.34 -14.98 2.92
N LEU A 18 -8.52 -14.72 1.63
CA LEU A 18 -9.86 -14.59 1.02
C LEU A 18 -10.68 -15.87 1.18
N LYS A 19 -10.07 -17.04 0.97
CA LYS A 19 -10.72 -18.34 1.15
C LYS A 19 -11.11 -18.58 2.61
N SER A 20 -10.23 -18.27 3.56
CA SER A 20 -10.49 -18.45 5.00
C SER A 20 -11.63 -17.55 5.52
N HIS A 21 -11.84 -16.39 4.87
CA HIS A 21 -12.91 -15.45 5.22
C HIS A 21 -14.15 -15.55 4.29
N SER A 22 -14.23 -16.60 3.49
CA SER A 22 -15.32 -16.79 2.51
C SER A 22 -16.73 -16.76 3.15
N TYR A 23 -16.89 -17.29 4.37
CA TYR A 23 -18.15 -17.24 5.09
C TYR A 23 -18.58 -15.81 5.46
N GLN A 24 -17.63 -14.95 5.83
CA GLN A 24 -17.90 -13.54 6.15
C GLN A 24 -18.21 -12.75 4.88
N THR A 25 -17.47 -13.00 3.78
CA THR A 25 -17.74 -12.38 2.49
C THR A 25 -19.08 -12.79 1.91
N ALA A 26 -19.52 -14.03 2.14
CA ALA A 26 -20.83 -14.50 1.69
C ALA A 26 -22.01 -13.78 2.35
N LYS A 27 -21.82 -13.19 3.54
CA LYS A 27 -22.84 -12.38 4.23
C LYS A 27 -22.82 -10.90 3.84
N ALA A 28 -21.81 -10.46 3.10
CA ALA A 28 -21.67 -9.08 2.67
C ALA A 28 -22.75 -8.72 1.63
N SER A 29 -23.22 -7.48 1.66
CA SER A 29 -24.06 -6.96 0.58
C SER A 29 -23.27 -6.89 -0.74
N ARG A 30 -23.95 -6.75 -1.88
CA ARG A 30 -23.29 -6.65 -3.20
C ARG A 30 -22.25 -5.51 -3.24
N TRP A 31 -22.56 -4.38 -2.64
CA TRP A 31 -21.67 -3.22 -2.59
C TRP A 31 -20.45 -3.46 -1.67
N GLN A 32 -20.66 -4.08 -0.53
CA GLN A 32 -19.60 -4.50 0.38
C GLN A 32 -18.68 -5.56 -0.27
N LEU A 33 -19.25 -6.49 -1.04
CA LEU A 33 -18.47 -7.47 -1.78
C LEU A 33 -17.58 -6.80 -2.82
N ILE A 34 -18.09 -5.79 -3.53
CA ILE A 34 -17.28 -4.97 -4.46
C ILE A 34 -16.11 -4.32 -3.71
N THR A 35 -16.35 -3.75 -2.52
CA THR A 35 -15.26 -3.16 -1.70
C THR A 35 -14.19 -4.20 -1.35
N ILE A 36 -14.58 -5.40 -0.90
CA ILE A 36 -13.64 -6.46 -0.53
C ILE A 36 -12.83 -6.91 -1.75
N LEU A 37 -13.51 -7.25 -2.84
CA LEU A 37 -12.84 -7.79 -4.03
C LEU A 37 -11.92 -6.74 -4.68
N SER A 38 -12.37 -5.49 -4.76
CA SER A 38 -11.53 -4.42 -5.30
C SER A 38 -10.35 -4.09 -4.38
N ALA A 39 -10.52 -4.18 -3.05
CA ALA A 39 -9.40 -4.03 -2.12
C ALA A 39 -8.37 -5.15 -2.28
N VAL A 40 -8.80 -6.40 -2.44
CA VAL A 40 -7.89 -7.54 -2.71
C VAL A 40 -7.17 -7.35 -4.05
N ALA A 41 -7.89 -6.99 -5.11
CA ALA A 41 -7.28 -6.71 -6.41
C ALA A 41 -6.26 -5.56 -6.34
N TYR A 42 -6.59 -4.51 -5.59
CA TYR A 42 -5.67 -3.40 -5.34
C TYR A 42 -4.43 -3.86 -4.56
N MET A 43 -4.57 -4.69 -3.53
CA MET A 43 -3.43 -5.24 -2.79
C MET A 43 -2.51 -6.06 -3.70
N MET A 44 -3.05 -6.84 -4.64
CA MET A 44 -2.23 -7.54 -5.65
C MET A 44 -1.42 -6.57 -6.52
N ILE A 45 -2.01 -5.42 -6.91
CA ILE A 45 -1.32 -4.38 -7.67
C ILE A 45 -0.21 -3.75 -6.84
N VAL A 46 -0.48 -3.38 -5.59
CA VAL A 46 0.55 -2.82 -4.69
C VAL A 46 1.68 -3.82 -4.48
N SER A 47 1.37 -5.08 -4.20
CA SER A 47 2.37 -6.15 -4.07
C SER A 47 3.22 -6.29 -5.33
N TYR A 48 2.62 -6.20 -6.51
CA TYR A 48 3.38 -6.20 -7.76
C TYR A 48 4.32 -5.00 -7.85
N LEU A 49 3.82 -3.80 -7.55
CA LEU A 49 4.61 -2.56 -7.64
C LEU A 49 5.75 -2.52 -6.61
N THR A 50 5.57 -3.15 -5.43
CA THR A 50 6.55 -3.10 -4.34
C THR A 50 7.48 -4.31 -4.28
N LEU A 51 7.01 -5.52 -4.65
CA LEU A 51 7.73 -6.78 -4.46
C LEU A 51 8.17 -7.45 -5.77
N ALA A 52 7.66 -7.04 -6.94
CA ALA A 52 8.16 -7.57 -8.20
C ALA A 52 9.55 -7.00 -8.52
N PRO A 53 10.44 -7.79 -9.16
CA PRO A 53 11.75 -7.30 -9.57
C PRO A 53 11.61 -6.10 -10.51
N THR A 54 12.36 -5.04 -10.26
CA THR A 54 12.39 -3.88 -11.15
C THR A 54 12.97 -4.28 -12.49
N SER A 55 12.23 -4.07 -13.58
CA SER A 55 12.83 -4.11 -14.90
C SER A 55 13.51 -2.75 -15.15
N TYR A 56 14.75 -2.76 -15.60
CA TYR A 56 15.55 -1.57 -15.91
C TYR A 56 14.94 -0.62 -16.97
N ALA A 57 13.78 -0.95 -17.53
CA ALA A 57 13.07 -0.16 -18.53
C ALA A 57 12.61 1.23 -18.02
N PHE A 58 12.60 1.46 -16.72
CA PHE A 58 12.21 2.73 -16.10
C PHE A 58 13.37 3.47 -15.44
N VAL A 59 14.62 3.05 -15.65
CA VAL A 59 15.77 3.78 -15.14
C VAL A 59 16.01 5.01 -16.01
N GLY A 60 15.22 6.05 -15.76
CA GLY A 60 15.64 7.42 -16.06
C GLY A 60 16.87 7.74 -15.22
N ASN A 61 17.69 8.67 -15.67
CA ASN A 61 18.96 9.12 -15.11
C ASN A 61 19.38 8.42 -13.81
N GLN A 62 20.42 7.59 -13.88
CA GLN A 62 20.93 6.85 -12.71
C GLN A 62 21.24 7.82 -11.58
N GLN A 63 20.36 7.88 -10.60
CA GLN A 63 20.64 8.60 -9.38
C GLN A 63 21.63 7.78 -8.57
N VAL A 64 22.64 8.44 -8.05
CA VAL A 64 23.61 7.81 -7.16
C VAL A 64 22.98 7.79 -5.77
N ALA A 65 22.80 6.61 -5.19
CA ALA A 65 22.32 6.48 -3.83
C ALA A 65 23.30 7.18 -2.86
N PRO A 66 22.80 7.93 -1.84
CA PRO A 66 23.64 8.58 -0.86
C PRO A 66 24.52 7.59 -0.09
N MET A 67 24.05 6.36 0.10
CA MET A 67 24.78 5.28 0.77
C MET A 67 24.40 3.91 0.23
N ILE A 68 25.28 2.95 0.44
CA ILE A 68 25.02 1.52 0.17
C ILE A 68 25.19 0.80 1.49
N ILE A 69 24.17 0.03 1.89
CA ILE A 69 24.20 -0.84 3.08
C ILE A 69 24.04 -2.27 2.58
N GLY A 70 25.11 -3.08 2.74
CA GLY A 70 25.14 -4.42 2.13
C GLY A 70 25.08 -4.33 0.60
N SER A 71 24.06 -4.91 -0.02
CA SER A 71 23.78 -4.82 -1.46
C SER A 71 22.72 -3.77 -1.80
N ALA A 72 22.02 -3.22 -0.81
CA ALA A 72 20.91 -2.31 -1.02
C ALA A 72 21.36 -0.84 -1.13
N PRO A 73 20.93 -0.10 -2.16
CA PRO A 73 21.05 1.35 -2.21
C PRO A 73 20.03 1.99 -1.25
N VAL A 74 20.53 2.85 -0.36
CA VAL A 74 19.72 3.44 0.73
C VAL A 74 19.80 4.96 0.69
N ASN A 75 18.67 5.64 0.81
CA ASN A 75 18.56 7.07 1.03
C ASN A 75 17.81 7.36 2.33
N LEU A 76 18.50 7.93 3.30
CA LEU A 76 17.90 8.40 4.56
C LEU A 76 17.80 9.92 4.65
N ILE A 77 18.10 10.64 3.54
CA ILE A 77 18.05 12.10 3.51
C ILE A 77 16.71 12.52 2.91
N PRO A 78 15.79 13.10 3.70
CA PRO A 78 14.50 13.55 3.18
C PRO A 78 14.68 14.56 2.05
N PHE A 79 13.89 14.40 0.98
CA PHE A 79 13.88 15.26 -0.20
C PHE A 79 15.22 15.35 -0.97
N TRP A 80 16.14 14.39 -0.76
CA TRP A 80 17.40 14.30 -1.51
C TRP A 80 17.17 14.26 -3.02
N SER A 81 16.11 13.61 -3.44
CA SER A 81 15.68 13.58 -4.83
C SER A 81 14.16 13.48 -4.91
N THR A 82 13.54 14.40 -5.60
CA THR A 82 12.10 14.38 -5.90
C THR A 82 11.90 13.96 -7.35
N THR A 83 11.88 12.65 -7.58
CA THR A 83 11.61 12.06 -8.88
C THR A 83 10.12 11.83 -9.10
N ALA A 84 9.76 11.28 -10.26
CA ALA A 84 8.40 10.87 -10.56
C ALA A 84 7.87 9.84 -9.54
N ASP A 85 8.76 9.02 -8.97
CA ASP A 85 8.43 8.01 -7.95
C ASP A 85 7.79 8.62 -6.71
N PHE A 86 8.22 9.83 -6.33
CA PHE A 86 7.62 10.59 -5.22
C PHE A 86 6.10 10.75 -5.40
N TYR A 87 5.64 11.13 -6.58
CA TYR A 87 4.21 11.29 -6.86
C TYR A 87 3.51 9.95 -7.06
N GLN A 88 4.21 8.98 -7.64
CA GLN A 88 3.68 7.63 -7.85
C GLN A 88 3.37 6.94 -6.54
N ASN A 89 4.22 7.07 -5.52
CA ASN A 89 4.01 6.51 -4.20
C ASN A 89 2.79 7.13 -3.50
N VAL A 90 2.61 8.45 -3.60
CA VAL A 90 1.39 9.11 -3.09
C VAL A 90 0.15 8.53 -3.76
N LEU A 91 0.15 8.47 -5.09
CA LEU A 91 -1.00 7.94 -5.86
C LEU A 91 -1.24 6.46 -5.60
N MET A 92 -0.17 5.68 -5.46
CA MET A 92 -0.26 4.26 -5.15
C MET A 92 -0.92 4.01 -3.79
N MET A 93 -0.57 4.78 -2.76
CA MET A 93 -1.08 4.54 -1.40
C MET A 93 -2.41 5.23 -1.09
N MET A 94 -2.86 6.16 -1.92
CA MET A 94 -4.13 6.86 -1.75
C MET A 94 -5.34 5.90 -1.72
N PRO A 95 -5.49 4.92 -2.61
CA PRO A 95 -6.59 3.95 -2.53
C PRO A 95 -6.57 3.13 -1.24
N MET A 96 -5.39 2.82 -0.68
CA MET A 96 -5.31 2.11 0.59
C MET A 96 -5.96 2.91 1.73
N GLY A 97 -5.74 4.22 1.78
CA GLY A 97 -6.41 5.11 2.72
C GLY A 97 -7.92 5.12 2.55
N ILE A 98 -8.40 5.09 1.30
CA ILE A 98 -9.82 4.96 0.96
C ILE A 98 -10.37 3.64 1.51
N TYR A 99 -9.72 2.51 1.21
CA TYR A 99 -10.15 1.20 1.68
C TYR A 99 -10.14 1.09 3.22
N ILE A 100 -9.14 1.63 3.88
CA ILE A 100 -9.10 1.67 5.35
C ILE A 100 -10.33 2.39 5.92
N ARG A 101 -10.75 3.50 5.32
CA ARG A 101 -11.96 4.21 5.75
C ARG A 101 -13.24 3.41 5.51
N LEU A 102 -13.30 2.66 4.41
CA LEU A 102 -14.46 1.84 4.07
C LEU A 102 -14.54 0.57 4.93
N LEU A 103 -13.39 -0.03 5.27
CA LEU A 103 -13.30 -1.28 6.04
C LEU A 103 -13.30 -1.05 7.55
N LEU A 104 -12.72 0.06 8.01
CA LEU A 104 -12.54 0.43 9.42
C LEU A 104 -13.06 1.85 9.67
N PRO A 105 -14.40 2.08 9.56
CA PRO A 105 -14.98 3.42 9.57
C PRO A 105 -14.78 4.19 10.88
N TYR A 106 -14.46 3.51 11.97
CA TYR A 106 -14.28 4.12 13.29
C TYR A 106 -12.83 4.49 13.62
N LEU A 107 -11.90 4.25 12.69
CA LEU A 107 -10.49 4.56 12.92
C LEU A 107 -10.29 6.08 13.02
N LYS A 108 -9.67 6.53 14.12
CA LYS A 108 -9.35 7.93 14.34
C LYS A 108 -8.16 8.36 13.47
N PHE A 109 -8.09 9.65 13.13
CA PHE A 109 -7.06 10.20 12.25
C PHE A 109 -5.62 9.91 12.72
N GLU A 110 -5.35 10.03 14.02
CA GLU A 110 -4.03 9.71 14.60
C GLU A 110 -3.63 8.25 14.34
N LYS A 111 -4.60 7.33 14.46
CA LYS A 111 -4.38 5.91 14.15
C LYS A 111 -4.17 5.68 12.66
N VAL A 112 -4.83 6.46 11.81
CA VAL A 112 -4.63 6.41 10.36
C VAL A 112 -3.20 6.82 10.00
N ILE A 113 -2.71 7.94 10.54
CA ILE A 113 -1.32 8.38 10.31
C ILE A 113 -0.35 7.30 10.78
N LEU A 114 -0.51 6.81 12.01
CA LEU A 114 0.35 5.78 12.57
C LEU A 114 0.34 4.50 11.70
N THR A 115 -0.84 4.08 11.26
CA THR A 115 -0.98 2.90 10.37
C THR A 115 -0.27 3.14 9.04
N GLY A 116 -0.43 4.31 8.44
CA GLY A 116 0.25 4.69 7.20
C GLY A 116 1.77 4.64 7.34
N VAL A 117 2.31 5.20 8.42
CA VAL A 117 3.75 5.17 8.72
C VAL A 117 4.24 3.74 8.93
N ILE A 118 3.51 2.92 9.70
CA ILE A 118 3.89 1.52 9.95
C ILE A 118 3.91 0.72 8.65
N ILE A 119 2.87 0.85 7.82
CA ILE A 119 2.80 0.13 6.53
C ILE A 119 3.94 0.59 5.61
N SER A 120 4.15 1.90 5.46
CA SER A 120 5.21 2.45 4.62
C SER A 120 6.59 1.98 5.05
N THR A 121 6.91 2.12 6.35
CA THR A 121 8.19 1.63 6.89
C THR A 121 8.32 0.12 6.70
N GLY A 122 7.23 -0.62 6.87
CA GLY A 122 7.20 -2.06 6.64
C GLY A 122 7.54 -2.44 5.19
N ILE A 123 7.03 -1.69 4.21
CA ILE A 123 7.36 -1.89 2.79
C ILE A 123 8.86 -1.68 2.56
N GLU A 124 9.42 -0.56 3.02
CA GLU A 124 10.83 -0.24 2.85
C GLU A 124 11.77 -1.26 3.54
N MET A 125 11.42 -1.66 4.77
CA MET A 125 12.16 -2.70 5.48
C MET A 125 12.10 -4.05 4.75
N LEU A 126 10.95 -4.41 4.21
CA LEU A 126 10.78 -5.63 3.44
C LEU A 126 11.61 -5.59 2.15
N GLN A 127 11.60 -4.46 1.44
CA GLN A 127 12.43 -4.25 0.25
C GLN A 127 13.91 -4.36 0.58
N PHE A 128 14.37 -3.75 1.69
CA PHE A 128 15.74 -3.88 2.17
C PHE A 128 16.14 -5.34 2.39
N ILE A 129 15.32 -6.09 3.14
CA ILE A 129 15.58 -7.52 3.43
C ILE A 129 15.61 -8.34 2.12
N LEU A 130 14.70 -8.06 1.21
CA LEU A 130 14.63 -8.79 -0.07
C LEU A 130 15.78 -8.43 -1.00
N ASP A 131 16.30 -7.20 -0.94
CA ASP A 131 17.52 -6.85 -1.66
C ASP A 131 18.70 -7.66 -1.17
N GLU A 132 18.90 -7.75 0.15
CA GLU A 132 19.97 -8.54 0.74
C GLU A 132 19.87 -10.03 0.42
N TRP A 133 18.66 -10.61 0.42
CA TRP A 133 18.48 -12.05 0.29
C TRP A 133 18.36 -12.54 -1.15
N VAL A 134 17.67 -11.79 -2.00
CA VAL A 134 17.34 -12.25 -3.36
C VAL A 134 17.79 -11.25 -4.45
N GLY A 135 18.36 -10.12 -4.06
CA GLY A 135 18.82 -9.07 -4.97
C GLY A 135 17.67 -8.48 -5.78
N LEU A 136 16.64 -7.98 -5.10
CA LEU A 136 15.43 -7.45 -5.74
C LEU A 136 15.72 -6.21 -6.60
N SER A 137 16.82 -5.52 -6.31
CA SER A 137 17.29 -4.30 -6.98
C SER A 137 16.33 -3.11 -6.78
N ARG A 138 15.87 -2.94 -5.53
CA ARG A 138 15.03 -1.82 -5.10
C ARG A 138 15.86 -0.83 -4.29
N TRP A 139 15.50 0.44 -4.35
CA TRP A 139 16.01 1.45 -3.43
C TRP A 139 15.18 1.46 -2.16
N VAL A 140 15.85 1.66 -1.05
CA VAL A 140 15.20 1.93 0.25
C VAL A 140 15.28 3.44 0.46
N ASP A 141 14.15 4.11 0.41
CA ASP A 141 14.10 5.57 0.42
C ASP A 141 13.17 6.12 1.51
N ILE A 142 13.71 6.99 2.37
CA ILE A 142 12.90 7.70 3.37
C ILE A 142 11.77 8.53 2.71
N ASN A 143 11.98 9.01 1.49
CA ASN A 143 10.95 9.71 0.74
C ASN A 143 9.76 8.80 0.43
N ASP A 144 9.99 7.52 0.18
CA ASP A 144 8.93 6.55 -0.06
C ASP A 144 8.12 6.30 1.20
N VAL A 145 8.76 6.27 2.37
CA VAL A 145 8.04 6.22 3.66
C VAL A 145 7.14 7.44 3.82
N LEU A 146 7.65 8.63 3.54
CA LEU A 146 6.91 9.89 3.71
C LEU A 146 5.74 9.99 2.72
N THR A 147 5.98 9.70 1.45
CA THR A 147 4.99 9.84 0.38
C THR A 147 3.91 8.78 0.45
N ASN A 148 4.26 7.54 0.76
CA ASN A 148 3.32 6.47 1.00
C ASN A 148 2.40 6.79 2.19
N ALA A 149 2.97 7.21 3.34
CA ALA A 149 2.20 7.59 4.52
C ALA A 149 1.29 8.80 4.24
N PHE A 150 1.79 9.80 3.49
CA PHE A 150 1.00 10.94 3.07
C PHE A 150 -0.16 10.53 2.16
N GLY A 151 0.10 9.72 1.12
CA GLY A 151 -0.92 9.22 0.20
C GLY A 151 -2.01 8.46 0.94
N PHE A 152 -1.63 7.59 1.88
CA PHE A 152 -2.54 6.85 2.74
C PHE A 152 -3.45 7.78 3.55
N ALA A 153 -2.89 8.75 4.27
CA ALA A 153 -3.66 9.71 5.06
C ALA A 153 -4.57 10.57 4.17
N PHE A 154 -4.07 11.01 3.02
CA PHE A 154 -4.82 11.83 2.07
C PHE A 154 -6.02 11.08 1.48
N GLY A 155 -5.85 9.81 1.08
CA GLY A 155 -6.94 8.97 0.60
C GLY A 155 -8.05 8.79 1.65
N TRP A 156 -7.67 8.60 2.91
CA TRP A 156 -8.64 8.54 4.01
C TRP A 156 -9.38 9.86 4.19
N LEU A 157 -8.68 11.02 4.14
CA LEU A 157 -9.29 12.35 4.24
C LEU A 157 -10.27 12.63 3.11
N ILE A 158 -9.98 12.19 1.88
CA ILE A 158 -10.90 12.33 0.74
C ILE A 158 -12.25 11.68 1.08
N ILE A 159 -12.25 10.43 1.54
CA ILE A 159 -13.51 9.72 1.87
C ILE A 159 -14.20 10.34 3.07
N VAL A 160 -13.46 10.79 4.07
CA VAL A 160 -14.05 11.53 5.21
C VAL A 160 -14.72 12.81 4.72
N GLY A 161 -14.04 13.61 3.90
CA GLY A 161 -14.59 14.84 3.32
C GLY A 161 -15.86 14.56 2.50
N LEU A 162 -15.81 13.57 1.61
CA LEU A 162 -16.96 13.18 0.78
C LEU A 162 -18.14 12.68 1.63
N ALA A 163 -17.87 12.02 2.77
CA ALA A 163 -18.92 11.56 3.68
C ALA A 163 -19.68 12.70 4.38
N HIS A 164 -19.17 13.93 4.35
CA HIS A 164 -19.89 15.13 4.83
C HIS A 164 -20.69 15.84 3.73
N THR A 165 -20.69 15.31 2.51
CA THR A 165 -21.44 15.83 1.37
C THR A 165 -22.64 14.92 1.03
N PRO A 166 -23.53 15.32 0.09
CA PRO A 166 -24.61 14.46 -0.42
C PRO A 166 -24.11 13.13 -1.01
N VAL A 167 -22.84 13.05 -1.43
CA VAL A 167 -22.16 11.83 -1.93
C VAL A 167 -22.12 10.72 -0.86
N LYS A 168 -22.29 11.05 0.42
CA LYS A 168 -22.43 10.08 1.52
C LYS A 168 -23.43 8.96 1.19
N ARG A 169 -24.55 9.28 0.53
CA ARG A 169 -25.58 8.29 0.16
C ARG A 169 -25.04 7.22 -0.77
N ILE A 170 -24.07 7.57 -1.61
CA ILE A 170 -23.41 6.65 -2.54
C ILE A 170 -22.35 5.83 -1.82
N ILE A 171 -21.63 6.42 -0.86
CA ILE A 171 -20.51 5.79 -0.14
C ILE A 171 -21.00 4.77 0.90
N LEU A 172 -22.09 5.08 1.61
CA LEU A 172 -22.58 4.25 2.73
C LEU A 172 -22.76 2.76 2.39
N PRO A 173 -23.31 2.36 1.24
CA PRO A 173 -23.44 0.95 0.89
C PRO A 173 -22.14 0.17 0.82
N PHE A 174 -21.01 0.84 0.53
CA PHE A 174 -19.67 0.25 0.41
C PHE A 174 -18.96 0.09 1.76
N VAL A 175 -19.46 0.73 2.82
CA VAL A 175 -18.83 0.69 4.14
C VAL A 175 -19.07 -0.67 4.79
N ILE A 176 -18.00 -1.28 5.28
CA ILE A 176 -18.01 -2.55 6.00
C ILE A 176 -17.58 -2.27 7.43
N SER A 177 -18.37 -2.69 8.41
CA SER A 177 -17.92 -2.71 9.79
C SER A 177 -17.38 -4.10 10.11
N LEU A 178 -16.07 -4.31 9.93
CA LEU A 178 -15.44 -5.60 10.24
C LEU A 178 -15.49 -5.95 11.73
N PHE A 179 -15.78 -4.99 12.60
CA PHE A 179 -15.79 -5.13 14.05
C PHE A 179 -17.09 -4.64 14.71
N SER A 180 -18.20 -4.53 13.96
CA SER A 180 -19.51 -4.37 14.62
C SER A 180 -19.87 -5.67 15.32
N ARG A 181 -19.76 -5.64 16.63
CA ARG A 181 -20.37 -6.65 17.51
C ARG A 181 -21.89 -6.55 17.44
#